data_49b3db5fe18539321c36696f90e4d869
#
_entry.id   49b3db5fe18539321c36696f90e4d869
#
_cell.length_a   1.000
_cell.length_b   1.000
_cell.length_c   1.000
_cell.angle_alpha   90.00
_cell.angle_beta   90.00
_cell.angle_gamma   90.00
#
_symmetry.space_group_name_H-M   'P 1'
#
loop_
_entity.id
_entity.type
_entity.pdbx_description
1 polymer ?
#
loop_
_entity_poly.entity_id
_entity_poly.type
_entity_poly.pdbx_seq_one_letter_code
_entity_poly.pdbx_strand_id
1 'polypeptide(L)'
;MKTLNELTLLDKFLFDEVMDIPEAHEAALRIILGDENLRLLTPSQTEKELRTAPWLRSIRLDVYSMDENLRIYNTEAQKTRKPDLPRRSRFYQSFMDSSLLKSGDESFNLLNDTFNIIITPFDLFGEGRYCYTFHARCDENPSLVLEDGATRIFLNTRGTNRNEISEELIQFLEYMEQSTLDVDI
;
A
#
# COMPACT_ATOMS: atom_id res chain seq x y z
N MET A 1 -26.00 3.91 -9.87
CA MET A 1 -25.27 2.83 -9.16
C MET A 1 -24.57 2.05 -10.25
N LYS A 2 -23.24 1.88 -10.17
CA LYS A 2 -22.52 1.07 -11.16
C LYS A 2 -22.97 -0.38 -11.03
N THR A 3 -23.11 -1.09 -12.15
CA THR A 3 -23.26 -2.55 -12.14
C THR A 3 -21.92 -3.21 -11.79
N LEU A 4 -21.92 -4.46 -11.36
CA LEU A 4 -20.70 -5.21 -11.05
C LEU A 4 -19.72 -5.20 -12.24
N ASN A 5 -20.23 -5.26 -13.45
CA ASN A 5 -19.45 -5.26 -14.68
C ASN A 5 -18.77 -3.93 -15.02
N GLU A 6 -19.17 -2.83 -14.37
CA GLU A 6 -18.56 -1.50 -14.54
C GLU A 6 -17.54 -1.15 -13.44
N LEU A 7 -17.32 -2.06 -12.48
CA LEU A 7 -16.33 -1.88 -11.44
C LEU A 7 -14.93 -2.14 -11.99
N THR A 8 -13.98 -1.43 -11.43
CA THR A 8 -12.54 -1.62 -11.65
C THR A 8 -11.89 -1.98 -10.31
N LEU A 9 -10.67 -2.50 -10.29
CA LEU A 9 -9.95 -2.75 -9.04
C LEU A 9 -9.66 -1.46 -8.24
N LEU A 10 -9.87 -0.29 -8.81
CA LEU A 10 -9.83 0.97 -8.06
C LEU A 10 -11.14 1.25 -7.28
N ASP A 11 -12.21 0.50 -7.54
CA ASP A 11 -13.43 0.58 -6.73
C ASP A 11 -13.24 -0.26 -5.46
N LYS A 12 -13.36 0.37 -4.29
CA LYS A 12 -13.01 -0.22 -2.98
C LYS A 12 -13.58 -1.63 -2.78
N PHE A 13 -14.85 -1.84 -3.10
CA PHE A 13 -15.50 -3.14 -2.93
C PHE A 13 -14.78 -4.24 -3.70
N LEU A 14 -14.46 -4.01 -4.99
CA LEU A 14 -13.79 -5.02 -5.80
C LEU A 14 -12.33 -5.20 -5.38
N PHE A 15 -11.67 -4.11 -4.97
CA PHE A 15 -10.30 -4.17 -4.44
C PHE A 15 -10.23 -5.04 -3.19
N ASP A 16 -11.10 -4.82 -2.22
CA ASP A 16 -11.15 -5.58 -0.98
C ASP A 16 -11.40 -7.07 -1.24
N GLU A 17 -12.39 -7.40 -2.10
CA GLU A 17 -12.72 -8.79 -2.46
C GLU A 17 -11.56 -9.54 -3.15
N VAL A 18 -10.87 -8.87 -4.08
CA VAL A 18 -9.73 -9.48 -4.79
C VAL A 18 -8.52 -9.61 -3.88
N MET A 19 -8.23 -8.59 -3.07
CA MET A 19 -7.06 -8.61 -2.17
C MET A 19 -7.29 -9.47 -0.92
N ASP A 20 -8.51 -9.90 -0.64
CA ASP A 20 -8.79 -10.93 0.38
C ASP A 20 -8.36 -12.33 -0.08
N ILE A 21 -8.13 -12.52 -1.38
CA ILE A 21 -7.54 -13.73 -1.93
C ILE A 21 -6.01 -13.68 -1.69
N PRO A 22 -5.44 -14.58 -0.84
CA PRO A 22 -4.03 -14.48 -0.43
C PRO A 22 -3.05 -14.50 -1.60
N GLU A 23 -3.32 -15.33 -2.61
CA GLU A 23 -2.46 -15.47 -3.79
C GLU A 23 -2.47 -14.21 -4.66
N ALA A 24 -3.62 -13.54 -4.79
CA ALA A 24 -3.74 -12.29 -5.55
C ALA A 24 -3.01 -11.15 -4.83
N HIS A 25 -3.18 -11.03 -3.52
CA HIS A 25 -2.49 -10.00 -2.73
C HIS A 25 -0.97 -10.23 -2.70
N GLU A 26 -0.52 -11.47 -2.51
CA GLU A 26 0.89 -11.83 -2.55
C GLU A 26 1.51 -11.50 -3.92
N ALA A 27 0.82 -11.84 -5.02
CA ALA A 27 1.26 -11.52 -6.37
C ALA A 27 1.36 -9.99 -6.60
N ALA A 28 0.35 -9.23 -6.13
CA ALA A 28 0.38 -7.77 -6.22
C ALA A 28 1.58 -7.18 -5.46
N LEU A 29 1.84 -7.64 -4.23
CA LEU A 29 2.98 -7.17 -3.44
C LEU A 29 4.33 -7.51 -4.08
N ARG A 30 4.46 -8.72 -4.66
CA ARG A 30 5.67 -9.11 -5.41
C ARG A 30 5.94 -8.16 -6.58
N ILE A 31 4.92 -7.86 -7.36
CA ILE A 31 5.02 -6.93 -8.50
C ILE A 31 5.38 -5.52 -8.02
N ILE A 32 4.69 -5.00 -7.01
CA ILE A 32 4.88 -3.64 -6.50
C ILE A 32 6.29 -3.44 -5.93
N LEU A 33 6.80 -4.44 -5.22
CA LEU A 33 8.10 -4.37 -4.52
C LEU A 33 9.26 -4.93 -5.34
N GLY A 34 8.98 -5.63 -6.46
CA GLY A 34 10.01 -6.35 -7.22
C GLY A 34 10.67 -7.48 -6.43
N ASP A 35 9.94 -8.10 -5.49
CA ASP A 35 10.42 -9.16 -4.61
C ASP A 35 9.69 -10.49 -4.91
N GLU A 36 10.23 -11.27 -5.83
CA GLU A 36 9.65 -12.56 -6.23
C GLU A 36 9.60 -13.60 -5.09
N ASN A 37 10.44 -13.41 -4.06
CA ASN A 37 10.53 -14.32 -2.93
C ASN A 37 9.57 -13.97 -1.78
N LEU A 38 8.83 -12.85 -1.88
CA LEU A 38 7.86 -12.46 -0.87
C LEU A 38 6.81 -13.57 -0.70
N ARG A 39 6.55 -13.96 0.56
CA ARG A 39 5.52 -14.93 0.95
C ARG A 39 4.74 -14.38 2.13
N LEU A 40 3.43 -14.37 2.03
CA LEU A 40 2.57 -13.96 3.13
C LEU A 40 2.46 -15.07 4.17
N LEU A 41 2.58 -14.70 5.45
CA LEU A 41 2.43 -15.62 6.59
C LEU A 41 0.97 -16.01 6.83
N THR A 42 0.05 -15.07 6.63
CA THR A 42 -1.37 -15.23 6.95
C THR A 42 -2.20 -14.64 5.82
N PRO A 43 -3.46 -15.07 5.67
CA PRO A 43 -4.40 -14.37 4.82
C PRO A 43 -4.43 -12.88 5.15
N SER A 44 -4.57 -12.06 4.12
CA SER A 44 -4.79 -10.63 4.26
C SER A 44 -6.00 -10.37 5.14
N GLN A 45 -5.96 -9.29 5.92
CA GLN A 45 -7.10 -8.82 6.67
C GLN A 45 -7.65 -7.57 5.98
N THR A 46 -8.76 -7.72 5.27
CA THR A 46 -9.48 -6.58 4.70
C THR A 46 -10.21 -5.81 5.81
N GLU A 47 -10.33 -4.50 5.61
CA GLU A 47 -11.01 -3.59 6.55
C GLU A 47 -10.54 -3.70 8.01
N LYS A 48 -9.26 -3.97 8.24
CA LYS A 48 -8.71 -4.07 9.59
C LYS A 48 -8.86 -2.75 10.36
N GLU A 49 -9.68 -2.76 11.42
CA GLU A 49 -9.82 -1.59 12.29
C GLU A 49 -8.68 -1.55 13.32
N LEU A 50 -7.97 -0.43 13.40
CA LEU A 50 -6.97 -0.15 14.41
C LEU A 50 -7.43 1.05 15.25
N ARG A 51 -7.34 0.91 16.59
CA ARG A 51 -7.71 1.95 17.55
C ARG A 51 -6.76 1.91 18.75
N THR A 52 -6.17 3.04 19.07
CA THR A 52 -5.26 3.16 20.24
C THR A 52 -6.00 3.43 21.54
N ALA A 53 -7.15 4.09 21.47
CA ALA A 53 -8.03 4.33 22.63
C ALA A 53 -9.48 4.56 22.19
N PRO A 54 -10.49 4.22 23.03
CA PRO A 54 -11.91 4.32 22.65
C PRO A 54 -12.37 5.72 22.25
N TRP A 55 -11.74 6.76 22.76
CA TRP A 55 -12.07 8.18 22.48
C TRP A 55 -11.22 8.79 21.35
N LEU A 56 -10.26 8.08 20.82
CA LEU A 56 -9.47 8.52 19.68
C LEU A 56 -10.07 8.04 18.37
N ARG A 57 -9.75 8.77 17.28
CA ARG A 57 -10.13 8.37 15.93
C ARG A 57 -9.55 7.01 15.62
N SER A 58 -10.40 6.04 15.30
CA SER A 58 -9.96 4.79 14.70
C SER A 58 -9.60 4.99 13.23
N ILE A 59 -8.78 4.09 12.71
CA ILE A 59 -8.56 3.94 11.27
C ILE A 59 -9.05 2.57 10.83
N ARG A 60 -9.39 2.48 9.54
CA ARG A 60 -9.65 1.23 8.87
C ARG A 60 -8.64 1.13 7.73
N LEU A 61 -7.80 0.11 7.79
CA LEU A 61 -6.86 -0.23 6.74
C LEU A 61 -7.61 -1.08 5.70
N ASP A 62 -7.43 -0.79 4.41
CA ASP A 62 -8.15 -1.52 3.38
C ASP A 62 -7.67 -2.97 3.32
N VAL A 63 -6.37 -3.20 3.13
CA VAL A 63 -5.79 -4.55 3.14
C VAL A 63 -4.51 -4.56 3.98
N TYR A 64 -4.52 -5.35 5.05
CA TYR A 64 -3.39 -5.50 5.97
C TYR A 64 -2.85 -6.93 5.90
N SER A 65 -1.54 -7.08 5.80
CA SER A 65 -0.88 -8.38 5.78
C SER A 65 0.53 -8.33 6.38
N MET A 66 1.08 -9.52 6.63
CA MET A 66 2.46 -9.72 7.09
C MET A 66 3.10 -10.84 6.30
N ASP A 67 4.39 -10.70 5.95
CA ASP A 67 5.15 -11.74 5.26
C ASP A 67 6.03 -12.58 6.22
N GLU A 68 6.71 -13.60 5.67
CA GLU A 68 7.62 -14.48 6.41
C GLU A 68 8.82 -13.76 7.04
N ASN A 69 9.19 -12.59 6.53
CA ASN A 69 10.22 -11.73 7.09
C ASN A 69 9.67 -10.76 8.15
N LEU A 70 8.41 -10.95 8.55
CA LEU A 70 7.70 -10.10 9.50
C LEU A 70 7.52 -8.66 9.03
N ARG A 71 7.66 -8.38 7.74
CA ARG A 71 7.36 -7.07 7.16
C ARG A 71 5.85 -6.89 7.08
N ILE A 72 5.38 -5.69 7.35
CA ILE A 72 3.95 -5.37 7.41
C ILE A 72 3.55 -4.48 6.26
N TYR A 73 2.43 -4.82 5.65
CA TYR A 73 1.89 -4.13 4.50
C TYR A 73 0.49 -3.60 4.79
N ASN A 74 0.26 -2.33 4.44
CA ASN A 74 -1.06 -1.77 4.22
C ASN A 74 -1.17 -1.37 2.77
N THR A 75 -2.13 -1.92 2.03
CA THR A 75 -2.37 -1.60 0.63
C THR A 75 -3.77 -1.00 0.48
N GLU A 76 -3.87 0.14 -0.18
CA GLU A 76 -5.10 0.91 -0.31
C GLU A 76 -5.30 1.39 -1.76
N ALA A 77 -6.52 1.25 -2.30
CA ALA A 77 -6.93 1.86 -3.55
C ALA A 77 -7.71 3.17 -3.29
N GLN A 78 -7.17 4.30 -3.74
CA GLN A 78 -7.78 5.62 -3.53
C GLN A 78 -8.19 6.26 -4.86
N LYS A 79 -9.46 6.09 -5.25
CA LYS A 79 -9.98 6.55 -6.53
C LYS A 79 -10.17 8.06 -6.62
N THR A 80 -10.55 8.69 -5.52
CA THR A 80 -10.83 10.13 -5.47
C THR A 80 -9.63 10.90 -4.97
N ARG A 81 -9.24 11.97 -5.70
CA ARG A 81 -8.12 12.82 -5.29
C ARG A 81 -8.40 13.50 -3.96
N LYS A 82 -7.48 13.31 -3.01
CA LYS A 82 -7.48 13.99 -1.70
C LYS A 82 -6.07 14.51 -1.42
N PRO A 83 -5.93 15.81 -1.12
CA PRO A 83 -4.61 16.43 -0.91
C PRO A 83 -3.95 16.02 0.40
N ASP A 84 -4.68 15.39 1.31
CA ASP A 84 -4.22 14.97 2.63
C ASP A 84 -3.64 13.54 2.65
N LEU A 85 -3.56 12.84 1.51
CA LEU A 85 -3.03 11.48 1.42
C LEU A 85 -1.63 11.31 2.06
N PRO A 86 -0.66 12.23 1.88
CA PRO A 86 0.63 12.11 2.55
C PRO A 86 0.53 12.18 4.08
N ARG A 87 -0.37 13.02 4.62
CA ARG A 87 -0.61 13.09 6.07
C ARG A 87 -1.38 11.87 6.58
N ARG A 88 -2.32 11.36 5.77
CA ARG A 88 -3.07 10.14 6.08
C ARG A 88 -2.12 8.93 6.11
N SER A 89 -1.20 8.78 5.17
CA SER A 89 -0.22 7.70 5.17
C SER A 89 0.67 7.73 6.42
N ARG A 90 1.10 8.92 6.88
CA ARG A 90 1.83 9.06 8.15
C ARG A 90 0.98 8.66 9.35
N PHE A 91 -0.30 9.02 9.35
CA PHE A 91 -1.22 8.68 10.44
C PHE A 91 -1.46 7.16 10.49
N TYR A 92 -1.63 6.51 9.33
CA TYR A 92 -1.74 5.06 9.24
C TYR A 92 -0.49 4.35 9.74
N GLN A 93 0.70 4.85 9.37
CA GLN A 93 1.97 4.36 9.88
C GLN A 93 2.00 4.33 11.40
N SER A 94 1.63 5.43 12.06
CA SER A 94 1.66 5.51 13.53
C SER A 94 0.72 4.51 14.21
N PHE A 95 -0.40 4.15 13.57
CA PHE A 95 -1.33 3.13 14.09
C PHE A 95 -0.78 1.72 13.89
N MET A 96 -0.14 1.44 12.76
CA MET A 96 0.53 0.16 12.55
C MET A 96 1.61 -0.02 13.61
N ASP A 97 2.51 0.95 13.77
CA ASP A 97 3.62 0.89 14.74
C ASP A 97 3.10 0.71 16.18
N SER A 98 2.08 1.47 16.58
CA SER A 98 1.49 1.38 17.92
C SER A 98 0.82 0.03 18.22
N SER A 99 0.49 -0.75 17.20
CA SER A 99 -0.11 -2.07 17.34
C SER A 99 0.91 -3.22 17.43
N LEU A 100 2.19 -2.94 17.15
CA LEU A 100 3.24 -3.95 17.03
C LEU A 100 4.00 -4.20 18.31
N LEU A 101 4.30 -3.14 19.08
CA LEU A 101 4.98 -3.27 20.37
C LEU A 101 3.97 -3.51 21.49
N LYS A 102 4.31 -4.42 22.39
CA LYS A 102 3.55 -4.69 23.61
C LYS A 102 4.05 -3.82 24.74
N SER A 103 3.16 -3.56 25.70
CA SER A 103 3.57 -2.89 26.95
C SER A 103 4.63 -3.74 27.66
N GLY A 104 5.80 -3.14 27.89
CA GLY A 104 6.94 -3.82 28.53
C GLY A 104 8.06 -4.23 27.56
N ASP A 105 7.87 -4.10 26.25
CA ASP A 105 8.95 -4.30 25.28
C ASP A 105 10.03 -3.22 25.51
N GLU A 106 11.28 -3.65 25.72
CA GLU A 106 12.38 -2.75 26.09
C GLU A 106 13.07 -2.09 24.87
N SER A 107 12.88 -2.64 23.67
CA SER A 107 13.60 -2.19 22.48
C SER A 107 12.67 -1.83 21.33
N PHE A 108 12.80 -0.62 20.82
CA PHE A 108 12.14 -0.18 19.59
C PHE A 108 12.68 -0.86 18.33
N ASN A 109 13.85 -1.54 18.40
CA ASN A 109 14.36 -2.37 17.30
C ASN A 109 13.51 -3.62 17.06
N LEU A 110 12.51 -3.89 17.89
CA LEU A 110 11.49 -4.93 17.67
C LEU A 110 10.37 -4.48 16.74
N LEU A 111 10.31 -3.19 16.36
CA LEU A 111 9.38 -2.72 15.34
C LEU A 111 9.67 -3.38 14.01
N ASN A 112 8.62 -3.85 13.37
CA ASN A 112 8.70 -4.45 12.06
C ASN A 112 8.92 -3.38 10.98
N ASP A 113 9.56 -3.74 9.89
CA ASP A 113 9.53 -2.91 8.67
C ASP A 113 8.09 -2.83 8.16
N THR A 114 7.66 -1.63 7.80
CA THR A 114 6.28 -1.36 7.40
C THR A 114 6.21 -0.67 6.05
N PHE A 115 5.27 -1.12 5.22
CA PHE A 115 5.02 -0.60 3.89
C PHE A 115 3.59 -0.06 3.80
N ASN A 116 3.45 1.23 3.59
CA ASN A 116 2.16 1.85 3.35
C ASN A 116 2.03 2.18 1.86
N ILE A 117 1.23 1.41 1.14
CA ILE A 117 1.07 1.42 -0.31
C ILE A 117 -0.27 2.04 -0.66
N ILE A 118 -0.28 3.12 -1.43
CA ILE A 118 -1.50 3.80 -1.88
C ILE A 118 -1.51 3.84 -3.40
N ILE A 119 -2.54 3.25 -4.01
CA ILE A 119 -2.71 3.17 -5.46
C ILE A 119 -3.77 4.18 -5.90
N THR A 120 -3.44 5.04 -6.87
CA THR A 120 -4.30 6.15 -7.32
C THR A 120 -4.37 6.23 -8.85
N PRO A 121 -5.54 6.59 -9.44
CA PRO A 121 -5.66 6.91 -10.86
C PRO A 121 -5.30 8.37 -11.18
N PHE A 122 -4.42 8.97 -10.39
CA PHE A 122 -3.95 10.34 -10.57
C PHE A 122 -2.55 10.51 -9.99
N ASP A 123 -1.77 11.39 -10.60
CA ASP A 123 -0.48 11.78 -10.07
C ASP A 123 -0.65 12.77 -8.91
N LEU A 124 -0.29 12.34 -7.70
CA LEU A 124 -0.40 13.16 -6.50
C LEU A 124 0.67 14.26 -6.45
N PHE A 125 1.86 13.99 -7.00
CA PHE A 125 3.05 14.82 -6.88
C PHE A 125 3.36 15.64 -8.14
N GLY A 126 2.82 15.24 -9.30
CA GLY A 126 2.93 16.01 -10.54
C GLY A 126 4.20 15.75 -11.36
N GLU A 127 4.99 14.70 -11.04
CA GLU A 127 6.23 14.37 -11.73
C GLU A 127 6.04 13.30 -12.84
N GLY A 128 4.81 12.86 -13.08
CA GLY A 128 4.49 11.89 -14.12
C GLY A 128 4.96 10.46 -13.87
N ARG A 129 5.33 10.10 -12.63
CA ARG A 129 5.86 8.78 -12.32
C ARG A 129 4.76 7.77 -12.01
N TYR A 130 5.00 6.50 -12.35
CA TYR A 130 4.18 5.36 -11.92
C TYR A 130 4.35 5.06 -10.44
N CYS A 131 5.56 5.24 -9.90
CA CYS A 131 5.89 4.91 -8.52
C CYS A 131 6.67 6.03 -7.85
N TYR A 132 6.27 6.37 -6.63
CA TYR A 132 6.95 7.29 -5.73
C TYR A 132 7.19 6.58 -4.41
N THR A 133 8.45 6.31 -4.09
CA THR A 133 8.86 5.68 -2.82
C THR A 133 9.52 6.70 -1.91
N PHE A 134 9.01 6.81 -0.69
CA PHE A 134 9.49 7.75 0.30
C PHE A 134 10.09 7.05 1.51
N HIS A 135 11.30 7.47 1.86
CA HIS A 135 12.00 7.17 3.10
C HIS A 135 12.41 8.49 3.76
N ALA A 136 12.57 8.50 5.07
CA ALA A 136 13.15 9.65 5.77
C ALA A 136 14.64 9.77 5.42
N ARG A 137 15.08 11.00 5.11
CA ARG A 137 16.48 11.30 4.72
C ARG A 137 16.98 12.52 5.48
N CYS A 138 18.30 12.57 5.66
CA CYS A 138 18.97 13.71 6.26
C CYS A 138 18.98 14.90 5.30
N ASP A 139 18.51 16.07 5.73
CA ASP A 139 18.47 17.28 4.90
C ASP A 139 19.91 17.77 4.56
N GLU A 140 20.85 17.62 5.50
CA GLU A 140 22.26 17.99 5.32
C GLU A 140 23.02 17.04 4.40
N ASN A 141 22.56 15.79 4.29
CA ASN A 141 23.09 14.79 3.37
C ASN A 141 21.97 13.90 2.81
N PRO A 142 21.35 14.24 1.67
CA PRO A 142 20.22 13.50 1.11
C PRO A 142 20.50 12.04 0.71
N SER A 143 21.77 11.63 0.62
CA SER A 143 22.14 10.22 0.41
C SER A 143 22.02 9.37 1.67
N LEU A 144 21.98 9.99 2.86
CA LEU A 144 21.84 9.31 4.14
C LEU A 144 20.36 9.05 4.43
N VAL A 145 19.96 7.77 4.41
CA VAL A 145 18.63 7.29 4.80
C VAL A 145 18.59 7.08 6.31
N LEU A 146 17.46 7.39 6.95
CA LEU A 146 17.29 7.21 8.40
C LEU A 146 17.25 5.73 8.83
N GLU A 147 16.86 4.84 7.90
CA GLU A 147 16.76 3.39 8.16
C GLU A 147 15.82 3.03 9.33
N ASP A 148 14.71 3.76 9.45
CA ASP A 148 13.70 3.55 10.49
C ASP A 148 12.68 2.43 10.17
N GLY A 149 12.86 1.72 9.02
CA GLY A 149 11.98 0.64 8.57
C GLY A 149 10.64 1.11 8.00
N ALA A 150 10.35 2.42 7.96
CA ALA A 150 9.09 2.95 7.45
C ALA A 150 9.17 3.32 5.96
N THR A 151 8.43 2.63 5.11
CA THR A 151 8.36 2.89 3.66
C THR A 151 6.96 3.32 3.27
N ARG A 152 6.85 4.40 2.48
CA ARG A 152 5.59 4.85 1.89
C ARG A 152 5.70 4.83 0.37
N ILE A 153 4.77 4.13 -0.27
CA ILE A 153 4.74 3.97 -1.72
C ILE A 153 3.43 4.55 -2.24
N PHE A 154 3.54 5.48 -3.19
CA PHE A 154 2.39 5.99 -3.92
C PHE A 154 2.51 5.54 -5.37
N LEU A 155 1.53 4.76 -5.82
CA LEU A 155 1.44 4.28 -7.18
C LEU A 155 0.41 5.10 -7.94
N ASN A 156 0.78 5.50 -9.16
CA ASN A 156 -0.07 6.23 -10.07
C ASN A 156 -0.31 5.35 -11.31
N THR A 157 -1.55 4.93 -11.54
CA THR A 157 -1.89 4.07 -12.69
C THR A 157 -1.69 4.77 -14.04
N ARG A 158 -1.50 6.10 -14.04
CA ARG A 158 -1.34 6.96 -15.23
C ARG A 158 0.05 7.58 -15.32
N GLY A 159 1.06 6.89 -14.88
CA GLY A 159 2.44 7.32 -15.02
C GLY A 159 2.87 7.40 -16.49
N THR A 160 3.99 8.08 -16.75
CA THR A 160 4.53 8.28 -18.12
C THR A 160 5.97 7.81 -18.27
N ASN A 161 6.64 7.47 -17.16
CA ASN A 161 8.06 7.06 -17.13
C ASN A 161 8.24 5.55 -17.33
N ARG A 162 7.63 4.96 -18.37
CA ARG A 162 7.63 3.51 -18.64
C ARG A 162 9.03 2.88 -18.65
N ASN A 163 10.04 3.61 -19.13
CA ASN A 163 11.42 3.09 -19.26
C ASN A 163 12.15 2.93 -17.92
N GLU A 164 11.59 3.42 -16.83
CA GLU A 164 12.19 3.39 -15.49
C GLU A 164 11.55 2.36 -14.55
N ILE A 165 10.51 1.66 -15.03
CA ILE A 165 9.66 0.77 -14.24
C ILE A 165 9.54 -0.58 -14.94
N SER A 166 9.36 -1.67 -14.18
CA SER A 166 9.13 -3.00 -14.75
C SER A 166 7.83 -3.05 -15.55
N GLU A 167 7.80 -3.84 -16.61
CA GLU A 167 6.61 -4.01 -17.43
C GLU A 167 5.48 -4.67 -16.63
N GLU A 168 5.80 -5.58 -15.70
CA GLU A 168 4.81 -6.22 -14.83
C GLU A 168 4.09 -5.19 -13.97
N LEU A 169 4.81 -4.20 -13.40
CA LEU A 169 4.19 -3.16 -12.59
C LEU A 169 3.28 -2.26 -13.45
N ILE A 170 3.70 -1.95 -14.68
CA ILE A 170 2.88 -1.16 -15.60
C ILE A 170 1.59 -1.92 -15.95
N GLN A 171 1.69 -3.18 -16.33
CA GLN A 171 0.54 -4.03 -16.66
C GLN A 171 -0.41 -4.19 -15.47
N PHE A 172 0.12 -4.38 -14.26
CA PHE A 172 -0.68 -4.43 -13.04
C PHE A 172 -1.45 -3.11 -12.83
N LEU A 173 -0.79 -1.96 -12.97
CA LEU A 173 -1.43 -0.65 -12.80
C LEU A 173 -2.46 -0.35 -13.90
N GLU A 174 -2.22 -0.76 -15.14
CA GLU A 174 -3.18 -0.68 -16.24
C GLU A 174 -4.40 -1.58 -15.97
N TYR A 175 -4.17 -2.81 -15.48
CA TYR A 175 -5.24 -3.74 -15.10
C TYR A 175 -6.12 -3.17 -13.98
N MET A 176 -5.56 -2.41 -13.03
CA MET A 176 -6.33 -1.76 -11.98
C MET A 176 -7.42 -0.80 -12.49
N GLU A 177 -7.28 -0.24 -13.69
CA GLU A 177 -8.27 0.64 -14.32
C GLU A 177 -9.24 -0.08 -15.26
N GLN A 178 -8.99 -1.34 -15.63
CA GLN A 178 -9.85 -2.12 -16.51
C GLN A 178 -11.15 -2.50 -15.79
N SER A 179 -12.26 -2.42 -16.50
CA SER A 179 -13.53 -2.96 -16.01
C SER A 179 -13.55 -4.48 -16.17
N THR A 180 -14.39 -5.14 -15.36
CA THR A 180 -14.59 -6.60 -15.49
C THR A 180 -15.17 -7.03 -16.84
N LEU A 181 -15.69 -6.09 -17.65
CA LEU A 181 -16.15 -6.33 -19.02
C LEU A 181 -15.00 -6.41 -20.04
N ASP A 182 -13.86 -5.80 -19.73
CA ASP A 182 -12.72 -5.70 -20.65
C ASP A 182 -11.73 -6.85 -20.47
N VAL A 183 -11.99 -7.75 -19.52
CA VAL A 183 -11.13 -8.89 -19.21
C VAL A 183 -11.75 -10.13 -19.84
N ASP A 184 -11.10 -10.71 -20.84
CA ASP A 184 -11.40 -12.05 -21.34
C ASP A 184 -11.07 -13.06 -20.21
N ILE A 185 -12.13 -13.69 -19.68
CA ILE A 185 -12.03 -14.73 -18.66
C ILE A 185 -11.70 -16.07 -19.34
#